data_a35dda1638c4ee198195a0d2084c3efe
#
_entry.id   a35dda1638c4ee198195a0d2084c3efe
#
_cell.length_a   1.000
_cell.length_b   1.000
_cell.length_c   1.000
_cell.angle_alpha   90.00
_cell.angle_beta   90.00
_cell.angle_gamma   90.00
#
_symmetry.space_group_name_H-M   'P 1'
#
loop_
_entity.id
_entity.type
_entity.pdbx_description
1 polymer ?
#
loop_
_entity_poly.entity_id
_entity_poly.type
_entity_poly.pdbx_seq_one_letter_code
_entity_poly.pdbx_strand_id
1 'polypeptide(L)'
;MAPFSVYCDMTDKGGVGVTIIGHDGESRTCLGNIPESGVNNSGCYSKDVTYNGVSTAHLAALTRVSQNCEQFIKFECSRDVDFVPESVAWWMSRDGRKMNYWGGEGGSANTCSCGVTNSCSRGKKCNCHESNRGWTQDSGLLTDKSALPVS
;
A
#
# COMPACT_ATOMS: atom_id res chain seq x y z
N MET A 1 23.34 6.87 14.42
CA MET A 1 21.97 6.31 14.46
C MET A 1 21.98 5.22 15.51
N ALA A 2 21.03 5.19 16.44
CA ALA A 2 20.98 4.16 17.48
C ALA A 2 20.60 2.80 16.88
N PRO A 3 21.15 1.67 17.37
CA PRO A 3 20.72 0.34 16.92
C PRO A 3 19.29 0.05 17.35
N PHE A 4 18.59 -0.76 16.58
CA PHE A 4 17.25 -1.23 16.88
C PHE A 4 17.11 -2.72 16.55
N SER A 5 16.18 -3.40 17.24
CA SER A 5 15.96 -4.83 17.05
C SER A 5 15.01 -5.07 15.88
N VAL A 6 15.29 -6.09 15.09
CA VAL A 6 14.45 -6.56 13.98
C VAL A 6 14.32 -8.07 14.06
N TYR A 7 13.22 -8.59 13.50
CA TYR A 7 13.11 -10.02 13.23
C TYR A 7 13.83 -10.34 11.92
N CYS A 8 14.65 -11.36 11.92
CA CYS A 8 15.35 -11.81 10.72
C CYS A 8 14.87 -13.23 10.38
N ASP A 9 14.17 -13.36 9.28
CA ASP A 9 13.77 -14.66 8.74
C ASP A 9 14.83 -15.16 7.76
N MET A 10 15.30 -16.37 8.01
CA MET A 10 16.30 -17.05 7.18
C MET A 10 15.74 -18.28 6.45
N THR A 11 14.45 -18.54 6.57
CA THR A 11 13.80 -19.76 6.06
C THR A 11 13.00 -19.53 4.79
N ASP A 12 12.32 -18.40 4.72
CA ASP A 12 11.55 -17.99 3.55
C ASP A 12 12.47 -17.49 2.40
N LYS A 13 11.92 -17.31 1.23
CA LYS A 13 12.64 -16.77 0.07
C LYS A 13 13.91 -17.58 -0.34
N GLY A 14 13.89 -18.91 -0.15
CA GLY A 14 14.98 -19.79 -0.59
C GLY A 14 16.28 -19.62 0.21
N GLY A 15 16.22 -19.23 1.47
CA GLY A 15 17.37 -19.05 2.37
C GLY A 15 18.02 -17.68 2.25
N VAL A 16 17.41 -16.74 1.57
CA VAL A 16 17.83 -15.33 1.60
C VAL A 16 17.36 -14.71 2.91
N GLY A 17 18.25 -14.06 3.66
CA GLY A 17 17.89 -13.38 4.90
C GLY A 17 16.93 -12.21 4.64
N VAL A 18 15.78 -12.22 5.32
CA VAL A 18 14.75 -11.19 5.23
C VAL A 18 14.62 -10.49 6.56
N THR A 19 14.76 -9.17 6.57
CA THR A 19 14.46 -8.34 7.73
C THR A 19 12.99 -7.97 7.72
N ILE A 20 12.26 -8.39 8.75
CA ILE A 20 10.83 -8.13 8.90
C ILE A 20 10.63 -6.98 9.88
N ILE A 21 9.88 -5.97 9.47
CA ILE A 21 9.51 -4.81 10.27
C ILE A 21 7.99 -4.83 10.47
N GLY A 22 7.57 -5.04 11.72
CA GLY A 22 6.15 -4.95 12.08
C GLY A 22 5.64 -3.51 12.11
N HIS A 23 4.35 -3.34 11.81
CA HIS A 23 3.68 -2.04 11.83
C HIS A 23 2.23 -2.17 12.33
N ASP A 24 1.61 -1.05 12.68
CA ASP A 24 0.26 -1.00 13.22
C ASP A 24 -0.86 -1.06 12.15
N GLY A 25 -0.49 -1.08 10.88
CA GLY A 25 -1.39 -1.23 9.74
C GLY A 25 -1.75 -2.67 9.37
N GLU A 26 -1.28 -3.68 10.13
CA GLU A 26 -1.56 -5.10 9.86
C GLU A 26 -3.01 -5.49 10.20
N SER A 27 -3.66 -4.76 11.11
CA SER A 27 -5.07 -4.97 11.41
C SER A 27 -5.97 -4.17 10.46
N ARG A 28 -7.13 -4.72 10.14
CA ARG A 28 -8.13 -4.04 9.31
C ARG A 28 -8.54 -2.72 9.95
N THR A 29 -8.39 -1.64 9.22
CA THR A 29 -8.87 -0.31 9.61
C THR A 29 -10.05 0.09 8.73
N CYS A 30 -11.20 0.42 9.33
CA CYS A 30 -12.36 0.89 8.59
C CYS A 30 -12.23 2.38 8.30
N LEU A 31 -12.21 2.74 7.04
CA LEU A 31 -12.06 4.14 6.59
C LEU A 31 -13.40 4.91 6.53
N GLY A 32 -14.51 4.29 6.97
CA GLY A 32 -15.83 4.92 6.96
C GLY A 32 -16.48 4.96 5.58
N ASN A 33 -17.65 5.59 5.52
CA ASN A 33 -18.36 5.81 4.26
C ASN A 33 -17.81 7.06 3.57
N ILE A 34 -17.33 6.92 2.35
CA ILE A 34 -17.02 8.05 1.48
C ILE A 34 -18.38 8.65 1.06
N PRO A 35 -18.65 9.95 1.26
CA PRO A 35 -19.91 10.57 0.83
C PRO A 35 -20.11 10.39 -0.67
N GLU A 36 -21.36 10.14 -1.08
CA GLU A 36 -21.74 9.96 -2.50
C GLU A 36 -21.46 11.18 -3.37
N SER A 37 -21.36 12.36 -2.76
CA SER A 37 -21.01 13.61 -3.44
C SER A 37 -19.50 13.85 -3.36
N GLY A 38 -18.74 13.22 -4.22
CA GLY A 38 -17.27 13.23 -4.28
C GLY A 38 -16.56 14.59 -4.41
N VAL A 39 -17.01 15.63 -3.75
CA VAL A 39 -16.53 16.99 -3.97
C VAL A 39 -16.02 17.70 -2.70
N ASN A 40 -15.97 17.04 -1.55
CA ASN A 40 -15.43 17.70 -0.37
C ASN A 40 -14.43 16.80 0.37
N ASN A 41 -13.15 17.13 0.24
CA ASN A 41 -12.03 16.51 0.98
C ASN A 41 -12.10 16.72 2.51
N SER A 42 -13.15 17.34 3.02
CA SER A 42 -13.39 17.58 4.44
C SER A 42 -14.09 16.39 5.09
N GLY A 43 -13.39 15.28 5.24
CA GLY A 43 -13.94 14.08 5.87
C GLY A 43 -13.25 12.81 5.42
N CYS A 44 -12.19 12.91 4.64
CA CYS A 44 -11.36 11.77 4.31
C CYS A 44 -10.66 11.26 5.58
N TYR A 45 -10.82 9.98 5.86
CA TYR A 45 -10.09 9.33 6.92
C TYR A 45 -8.64 9.10 6.47
N SER A 46 -7.71 9.42 7.34
CA SER A 46 -6.29 9.18 7.14
C SER A 46 -5.76 8.37 8.32
N LYS A 47 -4.92 7.39 8.05
CA LYS A 47 -4.19 6.66 9.08
C LYS A 47 -2.70 6.71 8.76
N ASP A 48 -1.94 7.29 9.68
CA ASP A 48 -0.49 7.24 9.65
C ASP A 48 -0.03 5.86 10.10
N VAL A 49 0.86 5.23 9.34
CA VAL A 49 1.40 3.92 9.67
C VAL A 49 2.57 4.08 10.62
N THR A 50 2.48 3.44 11.79
CA THR A 50 3.54 3.45 12.80
C THR A 50 4.30 2.13 12.77
N TYR A 51 5.61 2.20 12.66
CA TYR A 51 6.49 1.04 12.62
C TYR A 51 7.07 0.78 14.02
N ASN A 52 6.92 -0.44 14.51
CA ASN A 52 7.25 -0.83 15.88
C ASN A 52 8.71 -0.52 16.25
N GLY A 53 8.91 0.51 17.06
CA GLY A 53 10.23 0.91 17.57
C GLY A 53 11.20 1.46 16.53
N VAL A 54 10.76 1.71 15.30
CA VAL A 54 11.64 2.12 14.19
C VAL A 54 11.17 3.42 13.58
N SER A 55 12.03 4.41 13.51
CA SER A 55 11.71 5.68 12.84
C SER A 55 11.77 5.54 11.31
N THR A 56 11.01 6.39 10.61
CA THR A 56 11.04 6.48 9.14
C THR A 56 12.47 6.70 8.60
N ALA A 57 13.31 7.45 9.33
CA ALA A 57 14.71 7.66 8.96
C ALA A 57 15.53 6.35 9.01
N HIS A 58 15.31 5.51 10.03
CA HIS A 58 15.95 4.18 10.11
C HIS A 58 15.50 3.28 8.97
N LEU A 59 14.19 3.25 8.67
CA LEU A 59 13.64 2.47 7.57
C LEU A 59 14.18 2.94 6.22
N ALA A 60 14.28 4.25 6.00
CA ALA A 60 14.88 4.81 4.81
C ALA A 60 16.37 4.43 4.65
N ALA A 61 17.12 4.33 5.76
CA ALA A 61 18.49 3.85 5.72
C ALA A 61 18.55 2.35 5.41
N LEU A 62 17.68 1.55 6.01
CA LEU A 62 17.58 0.11 5.76
C LEU A 62 17.23 -0.18 4.30
N THR A 63 16.26 0.52 3.72
CA THR A 63 15.89 0.33 2.31
C THR A 63 17.02 0.67 1.33
N ARG A 64 17.92 1.59 1.69
CA ARG A 64 19.09 1.92 0.85
C ARG A 64 20.10 0.79 0.77
N VAL A 65 20.33 0.09 1.91
CA VAL A 65 21.33 -0.98 1.97
C VAL A 65 20.76 -2.35 1.60
N SER A 66 19.45 -2.51 1.64
CA SER A 66 18.77 -3.74 1.22
C SER A 66 18.79 -3.89 -0.31
N GLN A 67 19.00 -5.08 -0.81
CA GLN A 67 18.93 -5.37 -2.25
C GLN A 67 17.51 -5.18 -2.77
N ASN A 68 16.54 -5.75 -2.08
CA ASN A 68 15.11 -5.67 -2.39
C ASN A 68 14.34 -5.20 -1.16
N CYS A 69 13.19 -4.61 -1.37
CA CYS A 69 12.23 -4.26 -0.33
C CYS A 69 10.84 -4.57 -0.85
N GLU A 70 9.98 -5.02 0.04
CA GLU A 70 8.57 -5.25 -0.30
C GLU A 70 7.69 -4.89 0.89
N GLN A 71 6.51 -4.39 0.59
CA GLN A 71 5.45 -4.16 1.57
C GLN A 71 4.12 -4.56 0.96
N PHE A 72 3.38 -5.42 1.66
CA PHE A 72 2.04 -5.80 1.23
C PHE A 72 1.06 -4.68 1.55
N ILE A 73 0.18 -4.38 0.59
CA ILE A 73 -0.89 -3.41 0.76
C ILE A 73 -2.20 -4.03 0.28
N LYS A 74 -3.30 -3.70 0.95
CA LYS A 74 -4.64 -4.17 0.62
C LYS A 74 -5.66 -3.06 0.82
N PHE A 75 -6.55 -2.90 -0.13
CA PHE A 75 -7.69 -2.01 -0.08
C PHE A 75 -8.98 -2.79 -0.35
N GLU A 76 -9.94 -2.69 0.57
CA GLU A 76 -11.26 -3.31 0.43
C GLU A 76 -12.30 -2.22 0.17
N CYS A 77 -13.15 -2.43 -0.81
CA CYS A 77 -14.19 -1.49 -1.25
C CYS A 77 -15.54 -2.18 -1.42
N SER A 78 -16.61 -1.47 -1.17
CA SER A 78 -17.98 -1.93 -1.39
C SER A 78 -18.72 -1.12 -2.45
N ARG A 79 -18.07 -0.12 -3.02
CA ARG A 79 -18.56 0.76 -4.08
C ARG A 79 -17.43 1.06 -5.05
N ASP A 80 -17.76 1.60 -6.21
CA ASP A 80 -16.77 2.03 -7.18
C ASP A 80 -15.85 3.10 -6.59
N VAL A 81 -14.57 2.87 -6.70
CA VAL A 81 -13.53 3.78 -6.22
C VAL A 81 -12.56 4.05 -7.36
N ASP A 82 -12.52 5.29 -7.80
CA ASP A 82 -11.51 5.72 -8.75
C ASP A 82 -10.20 6.06 -8.04
N PHE A 83 -9.10 5.46 -8.50
CA PHE A 83 -7.74 5.78 -8.04
C PHE A 83 -7.04 6.83 -8.92
N VAL A 84 -7.81 7.66 -9.65
CA VAL A 84 -7.27 8.77 -10.45
C VAL A 84 -6.68 9.90 -9.56
N PRO A 85 -5.87 10.82 -10.09
CA PRO A 85 -5.11 11.80 -9.29
C PRO A 85 -5.92 12.64 -8.29
N GLU A 86 -7.18 12.91 -8.59
CA GLU A 86 -8.13 13.56 -7.68
C GLU A 86 -8.92 12.57 -6.84
N SER A 87 -8.47 11.32 -6.80
CA SER A 87 -9.21 10.17 -6.31
C SER A 87 -9.45 10.17 -4.81
N VAL A 88 -10.45 9.37 -4.44
CA VAL A 88 -10.91 9.17 -3.06
C VAL A 88 -10.03 8.20 -2.27
N ALA A 89 -9.06 7.52 -2.90
CA ALA A 89 -8.19 6.56 -2.23
C ALA A 89 -6.75 6.65 -2.73
N TRP A 90 -5.82 6.80 -1.79
CA TRP A 90 -4.37 6.80 -2.04
C TRP A 90 -3.63 6.32 -0.80
N TRP A 91 -2.39 5.95 -0.98
CA TRP A 91 -1.44 5.79 0.11
C TRP A 91 -0.29 6.80 -0.04
N MET A 92 0.41 7.05 1.06
CA MET A 92 1.51 8.00 1.08
C MET A 92 2.83 7.26 1.05
N SER A 93 3.73 7.67 0.16
CA SER A 93 5.12 7.22 0.21
C SER A 93 5.87 7.87 1.38
N ARG A 94 7.00 7.32 1.79
CA ARG A 94 7.82 7.85 2.89
C ARG A 94 8.26 9.31 2.72
N ASP A 95 8.27 9.82 1.50
CA ASP A 95 8.65 11.19 1.15
C ASP A 95 7.42 12.09 0.91
N GLY A 96 6.23 11.63 1.30
CA GLY A 96 5.00 12.42 1.29
C GLY A 96 4.33 12.53 -0.09
N ARG A 97 4.67 11.68 -1.06
CA ARG A 97 3.97 11.64 -2.35
C ARG A 97 2.69 10.83 -2.26
N LYS A 98 1.60 11.33 -2.83
CA LYS A 98 0.38 10.55 -3.04
C LYS A 98 0.60 9.49 -4.11
N MET A 99 0.28 8.24 -3.75
CA MET A 99 0.41 7.08 -4.61
C MET A 99 -0.97 6.46 -4.82
N ASN A 100 -1.33 6.20 -6.05
CA ASN A 100 -2.66 5.75 -6.45
C ASN A 100 -2.66 4.42 -7.20
N TYR A 101 -1.80 3.51 -6.80
CA TYR A 101 -1.78 2.12 -7.27
C TYR A 101 -1.74 1.16 -6.08
N TRP A 102 -2.23 -0.08 -6.24
CA TRP A 102 -2.38 -1.03 -5.14
C TRP A 102 -1.71 -2.36 -5.51
N GLY A 103 -0.39 -2.40 -5.28
CA GLY A 103 0.46 -3.53 -5.63
C GLY A 103 0.82 -3.58 -7.11
N GLY A 104 1.72 -4.49 -7.43
CA GLY A 104 2.27 -4.69 -8.78
C GLY A 104 3.66 -4.06 -8.93
N GLU A 105 4.52 -4.77 -9.62
CA GLU A 105 5.87 -4.30 -9.92
C GLU A 105 5.82 -3.16 -10.93
N GLY A 106 6.53 -2.08 -10.64
CA GLY A 106 6.59 -0.90 -11.50
C GLY A 106 5.34 -0.01 -11.48
N GLY A 107 4.47 -0.15 -10.50
CA GLY A 107 3.26 0.58 -10.19
C GLY A 107 2.91 1.75 -11.08
N SER A 108 2.16 1.51 -12.15
CA SER A 108 1.60 2.60 -12.95
C SER A 108 0.45 3.27 -12.20
N ALA A 109 0.36 4.58 -12.27
CA ALA A 109 -0.77 5.32 -11.73
C ALA A 109 -2.10 4.69 -12.13
N ASN A 110 -3.02 4.57 -11.19
CA ASN A 110 -4.37 4.00 -11.38
C ASN A 110 -4.41 2.52 -11.80
N THR A 111 -3.38 1.75 -11.49
CA THR A 111 -3.31 0.34 -11.85
C THR A 111 -3.02 -0.49 -10.61
N CYS A 112 -3.83 -1.50 -10.36
CA CYS A 112 -3.62 -2.47 -9.28
C CYS A 112 -2.85 -3.69 -9.78
N SER A 113 -2.41 -4.55 -8.88
CA SER A 113 -1.68 -5.78 -9.24
C SER A 113 -2.40 -6.61 -10.29
N CYS A 114 -3.72 -6.75 -10.15
CA CYS A 114 -4.53 -7.46 -11.15
C CYS A 114 -4.54 -6.78 -12.53
N GLY A 115 -4.43 -5.44 -12.56
CA GLY A 115 -4.35 -4.69 -13.82
C GLY A 115 -3.02 -4.89 -14.54
N VAL A 116 -1.93 -5.05 -13.80
CA VAL A 116 -0.61 -5.38 -14.36
C VAL A 116 -0.64 -6.75 -15.03
N THR A 117 -1.34 -7.72 -14.43
CA THR A 117 -1.45 -9.09 -14.95
C THR A 117 -2.67 -9.33 -15.83
N ASN A 118 -3.46 -8.30 -16.14
CA ASN A 118 -4.73 -8.38 -16.88
C ASN A 118 -5.73 -9.38 -16.28
N SER A 119 -5.74 -9.52 -14.95
CA SER A 119 -6.60 -10.46 -14.22
C SER A 119 -7.71 -9.79 -13.42
N CYS A 120 -7.84 -8.45 -13.48
CA CYS A 120 -8.95 -7.74 -12.84
C CYS A 120 -10.30 -8.11 -13.44
N SER A 121 -11.32 -8.03 -12.62
CA SER A 121 -12.70 -8.19 -13.05
C SER A 121 -13.01 -7.26 -14.23
N ARG A 122 -13.66 -7.82 -15.28
CA ARG A 122 -14.13 -7.09 -16.47
C ARG A 122 -13.06 -6.30 -17.24
N GLY A 123 -11.79 -6.71 -17.18
CA GLY A 123 -10.72 -6.06 -17.91
C GLY A 123 -10.42 -4.62 -17.47
N LYS A 124 -10.76 -4.27 -16.23
CA LYS A 124 -10.42 -2.99 -15.62
C LYS A 124 -8.98 -2.98 -15.13
N LYS A 125 -8.51 -1.83 -14.69
CA LYS A 125 -7.17 -1.66 -14.11
C LYS A 125 -7.12 -2.01 -12.63
N CYS A 126 -8.26 -2.00 -11.93
CA CYS A 126 -8.45 -2.39 -10.54
C CYS A 126 -9.83 -3.02 -10.38
N ASN A 127 -9.98 -3.92 -9.41
CA ASN A 127 -11.29 -4.51 -9.07
C ASN A 127 -12.22 -3.48 -8.44
N CYS A 128 -11.68 -2.55 -7.65
CA CYS A 128 -12.45 -1.50 -7.00
C CYS A 128 -13.01 -0.45 -7.97
N HIS A 129 -12.58 -0.40 -9.22
CA HIS A 129 -13.15 0.49 -10.24
C HIS A 129 -14.57 0.10 -10.68
N GLU A 130 -15.06 -1.06 -10.30
CA GLU A 130 -16.43 -1.51 -10.58
C GLU A 130 -16.96 -2.43 -9.47
N SER A 131 -17.03 -1.92 -8.25
CA SER A 131 -17.50 -2.71 -7.10
C SER A 131 -18.99 -2.55 -6.79
N ASN A 132 -19.79 -2.08 -7.74
CA ASN A 132 -21.21 -1.78 -7.55
C ASN A 132 -22.10 -2.99 -7.14
N ARG A 133 -21.52 -4.15 -6.92
CA ARG A 133 -22.22 -5.41 -6.59
C ARG A 133 -21.80 -6.04 -5.26
N GLY A 134 -21.15 -5.30 -4.39
CA GLY A 134 -20.72 -5.81 -3.09
C GLY A 134 -19.23 -5.57 -2.79
N TRP A 135 -18.75 -6.20 -1.76
CA TRP A 135 -17.36 -6.07 -1.34
C TRP A 135 -16.40 -6.73 -2.33
N THR A 136 -15.39 -6.00 -2.72
CA THR A 136 -14.24 -6.49 -3.47
C THR A 136 -12.95 -5.90 -2.91
N GLN A 137 -11.81 -6.29 -3.48
CA GLN A 137 -10.51 -5.82 -2.99
C GLN A 137 -9.49 -5.70 -4.11
N ASP A 138 -8.54 -4.82 -3.90
CA ASP A 138 -7.28 -4.76 -4.60
C ASP A 138 -6.13 -4.90 -3.60
N SER A 139 -5.13 -5.71 -3.94
CA SER A 139 -3.99 -5.95 -3.06
C SER A 139 -2.77 -6.39 -3.85
N GLY A 140 -1.60 -6.27 -3.25
CA GLY A 140 -0.36 -6.76 -3.81
C GLY A 140 0.86 -6.21 -3.08
N LEU A 141 2.02 -6.64 -3.54
CA LEU A 141 3.29 -6.15 -3.02
C LEU A 141 3.66 -4.83 -3.68
N LEU A 142 4.12 -3.89 -2.89
CA LEU A 142 4.82 -2.69 -3.31
C LEU A 142 6.31 -2.98 -3.25
N THR A 143 7.04 -2.74 -4.33
CA THR A 143 8.47 -3.07 -4.45
C THR A 143 9.35 -1.86 -4.78
N ASP A 144 8.76 -0.69 -5.01
CA ASP A 144 9.51 0.54 -5.24
C ASP A 144 10.21 1.00 -3.95
N LYS A 145 11.50 0.70 -3.85
CA LYS A 145 12.34 1.09 -2.71
C LYS A 145 12.34 2.59 -2.45
N SER A 146 12.09 3.43 -3.44
CA SER A 146 12.06 4.89 -3.29
C SER A 146 10.80 5.37 -2.57
N ALA A 147 9.71 4.64 -2.70
CA ALA A 147 8.42 4.96 -2.09
C ALA A 147 8.24 4.34 -0.71
N LEU A 148 8.89 3.20 -0.43
CA LEU A 148 8.76 2.45 0.81
C LEU A 148 9.60 3.03 1.95
N PRO A 149 9.14 2.89 3.20
CA PRO A 149 7.84 2.30 3.60
C PRO A 149 6.65 3.25 3.34
N VAL A 150 5.45 2.69 3.35
CA VAL A 150 4.19 3.47 3.37
C VAL A 150 4.15 4.30 4.65
N SER A 151 3.72 5.54 4.58
CA SER A 151 3.63 6.45 5.74
C SER A 151 2.20 6.94 5.96
#